data_62bff11fe7302145322d7dbb804c2f3c
#
_entry.id   62bff11fe7302145322d7dbb804c2f3c
#
_cell.length_a   1.000
_cell.length_b   1.000
_cell.length_c   1.000
_cell.angle_alpha   90.00
_cell.angle_beta   90.00
_cell.angle_gamma   90.00
#
_symmetry.space_group_name_H-M   'P 1'
#
loop_
_entity.id
_entity.type
_entity.pdbx_description
1 polymer ?
#
loop_
_entity_poly.entity_id
_entity_poly.type
_entity_poly.pdbx_seq_one_letter_code
_entity_poly.pdbx_strand_id
1 'polypeptide(L)'
;TPFMSCSARLPIYILFSQMFFGKNAMIAAYSMYVIGLVVAVFVAFILHIADKKEANGMLIIELPEYKAPSARTIWIYVWEKVKDYLTKAGTVIFLASIAMWLLLNFGIHGYTNEMSESFGAAIGHFIVPVLKPIGLGYWLIAGISAKEVVVSSCAVLFGIANVNSAAGMGALHQALGAAGFGMVNAYCLMIFCLLYIPCFATLATIRKESGSTKFMFLAAGFQLVMAWLASFVVFQVF
;
A
#
# COMPACT_ATOMS: atom_id res chain seq x y z
N THR A 1 -4.21 11.40 -6.22
CA THR A 1 -3.20 10.41 -6.68
C THR A 1 -2.84 9.33 -5.66
N PRO A 2 -2.72 9.57 -4.32
CA PRO A 2 -2.31 8.52 -3.39
C PRO A 2 -3.31 7.36 -3.25
N PHE A 3 -4.58 7.53 -3.57
CA PHE A 3 -5.63 6.51 -3.49
C PHE A 3 -5.76 5.65 -4.75
N MET A 4 -5.01 5.94 -5.80
CA MET A 4 -5.02 5.13 -7.01
C MET A 4 -4.17 3.87 -6.86
N SER A 5 -4.66 2.76 -7.40
CA SER A 5 -3.93 1.49 -7.41
C SER A 5 -2.67 1.59 -8.26
N CYS A 6 -1.55 1.15 -7.74
CA CYS A 6 -0.31 0.96 -8.48
C CYS A 6 -0.12 -0.52 -8.84
N SER A 7 0.75 -0.81 -9.77
CA SER A 7 1.06 -2.18 -10.21
C SER A 7 1.56 -3.08 -9.07
N ALA A 8 2.21 -2.52 -8.06
CA ALA A 8 2.70 -3.27 -6.90
C ALA A 8 1.58 -3.78 -5.97
N ARG A 9 0.37 -3.22 -6.04
CA ARG A 9 -0.80 -3.68 -5.27
C ARG A 9 -1.57 -4.79 -5.96
N LEU A 10 -1.44 -4.89 -7.29
CA LEU A 10 -2.19 -5.83 -8.11
C LEU A 10 -2.00 -7.30 -7.68
N PRO A 11 -0.79 -7.79 -7.37
CA PRO A 11 -0.59 -9.17 -6.91
C PRO A 11 -1.38 -9.51 -5.64
N ILE A 12 -1.51 -8.56 -4.72
CA ILE A 12 -2.29 -8.74 -3.47
C ILE A 12 -3.77 -8.94 -3.82
N TYR A 13 -4.32 -8.07 -4.68
CA TYR A 13 -5.72 -8.17 -5.09
C TYR A 13 -6.02 -9.47 -5.82
N ILE A 14 -5.15 -9.86 -6.74
CA ILE A 14 -5.29 -11.12 -7.49
C ILE A 14 -5.24 -12.31 -6.54
N LEU A 15 -4.24 -12.39 -5.65
CA LEU A 15 -4.06 -13.51 -4.75
C LEU A 15 -5.26 -13.67 -3.80
N PHE A 16 -5.59 -12.62 -3.05
CA PHE A 16 -6.67 -12.69 -2.06
C PHE A 16 -8.04 -12.82 -2.71
N SER A 17 -8.28 -12.21 -3.87
CA SER A 17 -9.53 -12.39 -4.59
C SER A 17 -9.70 -13.80 -5.13
N GLN A 18 -8.67 -14.41 -5.69
CA GLN A 18 -8.71 -15.80 -6.16
C GLN A 18 -8.89 -16.78 -5.00
N MET A 19 -8.20 -16.54 -3.88
CA MET A 19 -8.21 -17.41 -2.72
C MET A 19 -9.57 -17.43 -2.01
N PHE A 20 -10.20 -16.26 -1.80
CA PHE A 20 -11.41 -16.16 -0.98
C PHE A 20 -12.70 -15.98 -1.80
N PHE A 21 -12.65 -15.45 -3.02
CA PHE A 21 -13.84 -15.15 -3.82
C PHE A 21 -14.07 -16.09 -5.00
N GLY A 22 -13.13 -16.98 -5.31
CA GLY A 22 -13.28 -18.02 -6.33
C GLY A 22 -13.85 -17.49 -7.66
N LYS A 23 -15.11 -17.85 -8.00
CA LYS A 23 -15.76 -17.40 -9.25
C LYS A 23 -15.97 -15.89 -9.33
N ASN A 24 -16.06 -15.19 -8.20
CA ASN A 24 -16.28 -13.74 -8.13
C ASN A 24 -14.96 -12.96 -7.93
N ALA A 25 -13.81 -13.61 -8.04
CA ALA A 25 -12.50 -13.01 -7.82
C ALA A 25 -12.27 -11.76 -8.68
N MET A 26 -12.69 -11.79 -9.94
CA MET A 26 -12.57 -10.65 -10.86
C MET A 26 -13.36 -9.45 -10.38
N ILE A 27 -14.59 -9.66 -9.91
CA ILE A 27 -15.46 -8.59 -9.39
C ILE A 27 -14.85 -7.98 -8.14
N ALA A 28 -14.35 -8.82 -7.22
CA ALA A 28 -13.69 -8.38 -5.99
C ALA A 28 -12.42 -7.56 -6.27
N ALA A 29 -11.57 -8.00 -7.20
CA ALA A 29 -10.38 -7.25 -7.59
C ALA A 29 -10.72 -5.92 -8.28
N TYR A 30 -11.73 -5.90 -9.15
CA TYR A 30 -12.17 -4.69 -9.85
C TYR A 30 -12.83 -3.68 -8.91
N SER A 31 -13.57 -4.15 -7.91
CA SER A 31 -14.19 -3.29 -6.90
C SER A 31 -13.15 -2.43 -6.14
N MET A 32 -11.90 -2.90 -6.00
CA MET A 32 -10.83 -2.11 -5.38
C MET A 32 -10.52 -0.83 -6.16
N TYR A 33 -10.58 -0.87 -7.50
CA TYR A 33 -10.39 0.33 -8.31
C TYR A 33 -11.54 1.32 -8.14
N VAL A 34 -12.76 0.82 -8.11
CA VAL A 34 -13.97 1.65 -7.89
C VAL A 34 -13.92 2.29 -6.51
N ILE A 35 -13.60 1.52 -5.46
CA ILE A 35 -13.48 2.04 -4.09
C ILE A 35 -12.38 3.10 -4.01
N GLY A 36 -11.22 2.86 -4.63
CA GLY A 36 -10.14 3.85 -4.69
C GLY A 36 -10.57 5.17 -5.32
N LEU A 37 -11.33 5.10 -6.42
CA LEU A 37 -11.86 6.28 -7.09
C LEU A 37 -12.89 7.01 -6.21
N VAL A 38 -13.85 6.29 -5.62
CA VAL A 38 -14.88 6.86 -4.74
C VAL A 38 -14.24 7.57 -3.54
N VAL A 39 -13.28 6.91 -2.88
CA VAL A 39 -12.58 7.51 -1.74
C VAL A 39 -11.77 8.75 -2.18
N ALA A 40 -11.12 8.70 -3.35
CA ALA A 40 -10.37 9.85 -3.87
C ALA A 40 -11.27 11.06 -4.11
N VAL A 41 -12.45 10.85 -4.72
CA VAL A 41 -13.45 11.91 -4.96
C VAL A 41 -13.99 12.45 -3.63
N PHE A 42 -14.31 11.54 -2.69
CA PHE A 42 -14.82 11.93 -1.38
C PHE A 42 -13.80 12.76 -0.59
N VAL A 43 -12.55 12.37 -0.57
CA VAL A 43 -11.47 13.14 0.08
C VAL A 43 -11.25 14.48 -0.61
N ALA A 44 -11.27 14.53 -1.95
CA ALA A 44 -11.16 15.77 -2.70
C ALA A 44 -12.32 16.73 -2.36
N PHE A 45 -13.53 16.22 -2.22
CA PHE A 45 -14.70 17.00 -1.83
C PHE A 45 -14.56 17.57 -0.42
N ILE A 46 -14.13 16.76 0.56
CA ILE A 46 -13.88 17.22 1.93
C ILE A 46 -12.81 18.30 1.96
N LEU A 47 -11.71 18.11 1.25
CA LEU A 47 -10.62 19.09 1.19
C LEU A 47 -11.07 20.38 0.52
N HIS A 48 -11.91 20.31 -0.51
CA HIS A 48 -12.50 21.49 -1.15
C HIS A 48 -13.37 22.32 -0.20
N ILE A 49 -14.18 21.65 0.63
CA ILE A 49 -15.00 22.34 1.64
C ILE A 49 -14.12 22.95 2.75
N ALA A 50 -13.02 22.26 3.12
CA ALA A 50 -12.11 22.73 4.16
C ALA A 50 -11.23 23.89 3.69
N ASP A 51 -10.89 23.94 2.41
CA ASP A 51 -10.08 25.00 1.81
C ASP A 51 -11.00 26.13 1.32
N LYS A 52 -11.34 27.04 2.25
CA LYS A 52 -12.17 28.23 1.98
C LYS A 52 -11.42 29.31 1.17
N LYS A 53 -10.23 29.08 0.71
CA LYS A 53 -9.52 30.01 -0.17
C LYS A 53 -10.18 29.97 -1.54
N GLU A 54 -10.95 31.00 -1.85
CA GLU A 54 -11.38 31.27 -3.22
C GLU A 54 -10.14 31.34 -4.11
N ALA A 55 -9.99 30.35 -4.96
CA ALA A 55 -8.96 30.35 -6.01
C ALA A 55 -9.34 31.39 -7.07
N ASN A 56 -9.25 32.68 -6.71
CA ASN A 56 -9.43 33.82 -7.63
C ASN A 56 -8.23 33.98 -8.58
N GLY A 57 -7.56 32.91 -8.90
CA GLY A 57 -6.54 32.88 -9.94
C GLY A 57 -7.16 32.41 -11.23
N MET A 58 -7.63 33.31 -12.08
CA MET A 58 -7.81 33.00 -13.49
C MET A 58 -6.42 32.61 -14.02
N LEU A 59 -6.19 31.31 -14.17
CA LEU A 59 -4.97 30.79 -14.78
C LEU A 59 -5.10 31.02 -16.29
N ILE A 60 -4.71 32.20 -16.75
CA ILE A 60 -4.61 32.50 -18.18
C ILE A 60 -3.30 31.85 -18.66
N ILE A 61 -3.40 30.62 -19.10
CA ILE A 61 -2.28 29.96 -19.79
C ILE A 61 -2.48 30.20 -21.29
N GLU A 62 -1.53 30.90 -21.88
CA GLU A 62 -1.45 30.97 -23.33
C GLU A 62 -1.30 29.56 -23.88
N LEU A 63 -2.18 29.15 -24.81
CA LEU A 63 -2.09 27.86 -25.45
C LEU A 63 -0.81 27.82 -26.27
N PRO A 64 0.15 26.94 -25.94
CA PRO A 64 1.37 26.84 -26.74
C PRO A 64 1.02 26.36 -28.14
N GLU A 65 1.71 26.92 -29.13
CA GLU A 65 1.59 26.47 -30.53
C GLU A 65 1.93 24.98 -30.63
N TYR A 66 1.12 24.25 -31.40
CA TYR A 66 1.39 22.86 -31.70
C TYR A 66 2.65 22.74 -32.56
N LYS A 67 3.76 22.33 -31.93
CA LYS A 67 5.02 22.04 -32.63
C LYS A 67 5.32 20.55 -32.50
N ALA A 68 5.71 19.91 -33.56
CA ALA A 68 6.17 18.52 -33.54
C ALA A 68 7.40 18.43 -32.61
N PRO A 69 7.39 17.53 -31.58
CA PRO A 69 8.51 17.43 -30.70
C PRO A 69 9.75 16.90 -31.42
N SER A 70 10.92 17.49 -31.18
CA SER A 70 12.17 17.01 -31.74
C SER A 70 12.61 15.70 -31.08
N ALA A 71 13.08 14.74 -31.88
CA ALA A 71 13.56 13.45 -31.37
C ALA A 71 14.65 13.60 -30.26
N ARG A 72 15.51 14.61 -30.43
CA ARG A 72 16.56 14.91 -29.43
C ARG A 72 15.99 15.35 -28.10
N THR A 73 14.97 16.22 -28.11
CA THR A 73 14.31 16.68 -26.87
C THR A 73 13.60 15.54 -26.17
N ILE A 74 12.92 14.67 -26.92
CA ILE A 74 12.27 13.47 -26.40
C ILE A 74 13.31 12.57 -25.72
N TRP A 75 14.44 12.29 -26.41
CA TRP A 75 15.49 11.44 -25.89
C TRP A 75 16.08 11.98 -24.57
N ILE A 76 16.42 13.25 -24.53
CA ILE A 76 16.95 13.90 -23.32
C ILE A 76 15.94 13.79 -22.16
N TYR A 77 14.68 14.13 -22.40
CA TYR A 77 13.63 14.08 -21.39
C TYR A 77 13.39 12.66 -20.86
N VAL A 78 13.31 11.67 -21.75
CA VAL A 78 13.15 10.27 -21.37
C VAL A 78 14.35 9.80 -20.55
N TRP A 79 15.57 10.13 -21.00
CA TRP A 79 16.79 9.75 -20.30
C TRP A 79 16.88 10.36 -18.88
N GLU A 80 16.53 11.63 -18.72
CA GLU A 80 16.45 12.27 -17.40
C GLU A 80 15.45 11.56 -16.49
N LYS A 81 14.26 11.22 -16.99
CA LYS A 81 13.24 10.50 -16.21
C LYS A 81 13.69 9.10 -15.83
N VAL A 82 14.32 8.37 -16.76
CA VAL A 82 14.86 7.03 -16.49
C VAL A 82 16.00 7.11 -15.46
N LYS A 83 16.92 8.07 -15.60
CA LYS A 83 18.01 8.27 -14.64
C LYS A 83 17.49 8.60 -13.25
N ASP A 84 16.52 9.53 -13.15
CA ASP A 84 15.87 9.89 -11.88
C ASP A 84 15.20 8.67 -11.23
N TYR A 85 14.50 7.87 -12.03
CA TYR A 85 13.87 6.64 -11.53
C TYR A 85 14.89 5.61 -11.03
N LEU A 86 15.93 5.34 -11.82
CA LEU A 86 16.99 4.40 -11.45
C LEU A 86 17.77 4.86 -10.21
N THR A 87 18.05 6.14 -10.10
CA THR A 87 18.71 6.68 -8.91
C THR A 87 17.82 6.54 -7.67
N LYS A 88 16.53 6.86 -7.76
CA LYS A 88 15.58 6.69 -6.65
C LYS A 88 15.39 5.21 -6.30
N ALA A 89 15.25 4.34 -7.29
CA ALA A 89 15.11 2.90 -7.08
C ALA A 89 16.38 2.31 -6.45
N GLY A 90 17.55 2.66 -6.98
CA GLY A 90 18.83 2.15 -6.50
C GLY A 90 19.24 2.64 -5.11
N THR A 91 18.81 3.84 -4.70
CA THR A 91 19.18 4.38 -3.37
C THR A 91 18.08 4.17 -2.34
N VAL A 92 16.90 4.73 -2.55
CA VAL A 92 15.83 4.74 -1.54
C VAL A 92 15.25 3.35 -1.32
N ILE A 93 14.97 2.61 -2.40
CA ILE A 93 14.38 1.27 -2.28
C ILE A 93 15.40 0.30 -1.70
N PHE A 94 16.67 0.36 -2.14
CA PHE A 94 17.73 -0.48 -1.63
C PHE A 94 17.97 -0.25 -0.12
N LEU A 95 18.09 1.00 0.32
CA LEU A 95 18.25 1.32 1.75
C LEU A 95 17.01 0.91 2.56
N ALA A 96 15.80 1.12 2.02
CA ALA A 96 14.58 0.67 2.65
C ALA A 96 14.51 -0.86 2.78
N SER A 97 14.96 -1.60 1.76
CA SER A 97 15.02 -3.06 1.80
C SER A 97 16.00 -3.57 2.85
N ILE A 98 17.17 -2.93 2.98
CA ILE A 98 18.14 -3.26 4.04
C ILE A 98 17.53 -2.97 5.43
N ALA A 99 16.92 -1.81 5.61
CA ALA A 99 16.28 -1.45 6.88
C ALA A 99 15.17 -2.43 7.25
N MET A 100 14.35 -2.85 6.29
CA MET A 100 13.31 -3.85 6.51
C MET A 100 13.89 -5.23 6.83
N TRP A 101 14.94 -5.63 6.12
CA TRP A 101 15.62 -6.89 6.40
C TRP A 101 16.17 -6.92 7.83
N LEU A 102 16.83 -5.84 8.27
CA LEU A 102 17.31 -5.70 9.64
C LEU A 102 16.15 -5.77 10.66
N LEU A 103 15.05 -5.09 10.40
CA LEU A 103 13.88 -5.04 11.29
C LEU A 103 13.20 -6.40 11.47
N LEU A 104 13.23 -7.24 10.42
CA LEU A 104 12.60 -8.56 10.42
C LEU A 104 13.54 -9.67 10.93
N ASN A 105 14.85 -9.52 10.79
CA ASN A 105 15.84 -10.57 11.16
C ASN A 105 16.58 -10.27 12.46
N PHE A 106 16.45 -9.07 13.03
CA PHE A 106 17.05 -8.71 14.31
C PHE A 106 15.98 -8.50 15.36
N GLY A 107 16.21 -9.06 16.54
CA GLY A 107 15.42 -8.91 17.75
C GLY A 107 16.28 -8.45 18.93
N ILE A 108 15.69 -8.40 20.12
CA ILE A 108 16.34 -7.97 21.36
C ILE A 108 17.55 -8.86 21.71
N HIS A 109 17.54 -10.12 21.28
CA HIS A 109 18.59 -11.11 21.53
C HIS A 109 19.61 -11.25 20.37
N GLY A 110 19.56 -10.38 19.34
CA GLY A 110 20.44 -10.41 18.18
C GLY A 110 19.78 -10.98 16.93
N TYR A 111 20.55 -11.67 16.08
CA TYR A 111 20.02 -12.30 14.88
C TYR A 111 19.08 -13.45 15.24
N THR A 112 17.86 -13.39 14.74
CA THR A 112 16.85 -14.44 14.97
C THR A 112 16.27 -14.93 13.65
N ASN A 113 16.08 -16.25 13.55
CA ASN A 113 15.35 -16.88 12.44
C ASN A 113 13.85 -16.94 12.71
N GLU A 114 13.44 -16.69 13.96
CA GLU A 114 12.05 -16.68 14.38
C GLU A 114 11.48 -15.27 14.21
N MET A 115 10.57 -15.11 13.27
CA MET A 115 9.94 -13.83 12.96
C MET A 115 9.18 -13.22 14.16
N SER A 116 8.73 -14.07 15.08
CA SER A 116 8.01 -13.68 16.31
C SER A 116 8.87 -12.90 17.31
N GLU A 117 10.18 -13.07 17.30
CA GLU A 117 11.12 -12.41 18.20
C GLU A 117 11.79 -11.17 17.60
N SER A 118 11.44 -10.83 16.34
CA SER A 118 11.99 -9.69 15.63
C SER A 118 11.45 -8.35 16.16
N PHE A 119 12.21 -7.27 15.94
CA PHE A 119 11.71 -5.91 16.19
C PHE A 119 10.43 -5.60 15.42
N GLY A 120 10.28 -6.17 14.21
CA GLY A 120 9.04 -6.06 13.44
C GLY A 120 7.84 -6.65 14.15
N ALA A 121 7.99 -7.80 14.79
CA ALA A 121 6.93 -8.41 15.60
C ALA A 121 6.59 -7.59 16.85
N ALA A 122 7.59 -7.03 17.54
CA ALA A 122 7.38 -6.17 18.69
C ALA A 122 6.55 -4.92 18.35
N ILE A 123 6.88 -4.26 17.24
CA ILE A 123 6.09 -3.13 16.73
C ILE A 123 4.68 -3.58 16.35
N GLY A 124 4.56 -4.74 15.72
CA GLY A 124 3.29 -5.32 15.36
C GLY A 124 2.38 -5.58 16.56
N HIS A 125 2.90 -6.15 17.64
CA HIS A 125 2.15 -6.37 18.87
C HIS A 125 1.57 -5.09 19.46
N PHE A 126 2.28 -3.98 19.37
CA PHE A 126 1.79 -2.68 19.82
C PHE A 126 0.64 -2.13 18.96
N ILE A 127 0.62 -2.48 17.67
CA ILE A 127 -0.39 -2.01 16.70
C ILE A 127 -1.64 -2.90 16.68
N VAL A 128 -1.53 -4.18 17.06
CA VAL A 128 -2.64 -5.16 17.05
C VAL A 128 -3.92 -4.66 17.73
N PRO A 129 -3.91 -4.04 18.93
CA PRO A 129 -5.15 -3.59 19.56
C PRO A 129 -5.92 -2.56 18.73
N VAL A 130 -5.22 -1.73 17.93
CA VAL A 130 -5.84 -0.76 17.03
C VAL A 130 -6.43 -1.43 15.79
N LEU A 131 -5.94 -2.60 15.42
CA LEU A 131 -6.36 -3.34 14.22
C LEU A 131 -7.46 -4.39 14.49
N LYS A 132 -7.66 -4.79 15.75
CA LYS A 132 -8.74 -5.72 16.13
C LYS A 132 -10.13 -5.28 15.65
N PRO A 133 -10.52 -4.00 15.78
CA PRO A 133 -11.86 -3.55 15.38
C PRO A 133 -12.16 -3.65 13.88
N ILE A 134 -11.12 -3.79 13.05
CA ILE A 134 -11.25 -3.94 11.58
C ILE A 134 -11.04 -5.39 11.13
N GLY A 135 -11.03 -6.35 12.06
CA GLY A 135 -10.89 -7.76 11.77
C GLY A 135 -9.50 -8.19 11.27
N LEU A 136 -8.50 -7.31 11.35
CA LEU A 136 -7.18 -7.55 10.76
C LEU A 136 -6.09 -7.93 11.77
N GLY A 137 -6.35 -8.00 13.06
CA GLY A 137 -5.50 -8.50 14.16
C GLY A 137 -4.00 -8.65 13.83
N TYR A 138 -3.43 -9.82 14.11
CA TYR A 138 -2.02 -10.13 13.85
C TYR A 138 -1.62 -10.19 12.36
N TRP A 139 -2.58 -10.31 11.44
CA TRP A 139 -2.35 -10.52 10.02
C TRP A 139 -1.73 -9.32 9.31
N LEU A 140 -1.95 -8.12 9.84
CA LEU A 140 -1.43 -6.91 9.23
C LEU A 140 0.02 -6.60 9.59
N ILE A 141 0.60 -7.27 10.59
CA ILE A 141 2.01 -7.10 10.96
C ILE A 141 2.90 -7.40 9.75
N ALA A 142 2.55 -8.44 9.00
CA ALA A 142 3.22 -8.79 7.75
C ALA A 142 2.97 -7.75 6.64
N GLY A 143 1.81 -7.08 6.64
CA GLY A 143 1.39 -6.16 5.58
C GLY A 143 1.94 -4.73 5.70
N ILE A 144 2.39 -4.32 6.88
CA ILE A 144 2.88 -2.95 7.09
C ILE A 144 4.26 -2.73 6.48
N SER A 145 5.06 -3.79 6.40
CA SER A 145 6.47 -3.67 6.03
C SER A 145 6.73 -3.33 4.57
N ALA A 146 6.07 -3.99 3.64
CA ALA A 146 6.12 -3.63 2.21
C ALA A 146 4.94 -4.28 1.48
N LYS A 147 4.34 -3.56 0.56
CA LYS A 147 3.18 -4.03 -0.22
C LYS A 147 3.47 -5.32 -0.99
N GLU A 148 4.71 -5.47 -1.43
CA GLU A 148 5.19 -6.62 -2.19
C GLU A 148 5.49 -7.83 -1.29
N VAL A 149 5.75 -7.57 0.00
CA VAL A 149 6.16 -8.59 0.98
C VAL A 149 4.94 -9.17 1.72
N VAL A 150 3.75 -8.56 1.67
CA VAL A 150 2.54 -9.07 2.35
C VAL A 150 2.30 -10.54 2.01
N VAL A 151 2.34 -10.87 0.73
CA VAL A 151 2.13 -12.23 0.23
C VAL A 151 3.25 -13.16 0.68
N SER A 152 4.49 -12.72 0.54
CA SER A 152 5.67 -13.50 0.95
C SER A 152 5.75 -13.66 2.46
N SER A 153 5.40 -12.64 3.23
CA SER A 153 5.37 -12.72 4.70
C SER A 153 4.27 -13.67 5.20
N CYS A 154 3.09 -13.64 4.58
CA CYS A 154 2.05 -14.64 4.88
C CYS A 154 2.54 -16.06 4.56
N ALA A 155 3.24 -16.24 3.44
CA ALA A 155 3.82 -17.53 3.08
C ALA A 155 4.85 -18.02 4.10
N VAL A 156 5.76 -17.16 4.52
CA VAL A 156 6.81 -17.47 5.50
C VAL A 156 6.19 -17.78 6.87
N LEU A 157 5.21 -16.99 7.34
CA LEU A 157 4.52 -17.21 8.60
C LEU A 157 3.85 -18.60 8.68
N PHE A 158 3.40 -19.12 7.54
CA PHE A 158 2.77 -20.43 7.45
C PHE A 158 3.69 -21.53 6.89
N GLY A 159 4.98 -21.24 6.69
CA GLY A 159 5.96 -22.21 6.18
C GLY A 159 5.71 -22.66 4.74
N ILE A 160 5.05 -21.84 3.92
CA ILE A 160 4.68 -22.15 2.54
C ILE A 160 5.76 -21.63 1.60
N ALA A 161 6.51 -22.54 0.98
CA ALA A 161 7.64 -22.17 0.11
C ALA A 161 7.22 -21.47 -1.20
N ASN A 162 5.99 -21.71 -1.71
CA ASN A 162 5.57 -21.20 -3.02
C ASN A 162 4.06 -20.89 -3.04
N VAL A 163 3.70 -19.63 -2.76
CA VAL A 163 2.29 -19.20 -2.70
C VAL A 163 1.63 -19.11 -4.08
N ASN A 164 2.42 -18.96 -5.13
CA ASN A 164 1.89 -18.82 -6.49
C ASN A 164 1.45 -20.15 -7.12
N SER A 165 1.73 -21.28 -6.46
CA SER A 165 1.21 -22.60 -6.88
C SER A 165 -0.21 -22.84 -6.35
N ALA A 166 -1.03 -23.59 -7.09
CA ALA A 166 -2.38 -23.94 -6.65
C ALA A 166 -2.38 -24.65 -5.29
N ALA A 167 -1.38 -25.50 -5.05
CA ALA A 167 -1.20 -26.20 -3.76
C ALA A 167 -0.83 -25.22 -2.64
N GLY A 168 0.07 -24.25 -2.90
CA GLY A 168 0.46 -23.23 -1.94
C GLY A 168 -0.68 -22.28 -1.58
N MET A 169 -1.47 -21.84 -2.55
CA MET A 169 -2.69 -21.06 -2.30
C MET A 169 -3.71 -21.82 -1.45
N GLY A 170 -3.90 -23.12 -1.71
CA GLY A 170 -4.80 -23.96 -0.92
C GLY A 170 -4.31 -24.12 0.53
N ALA A 171 -3.02 -24.36 0.72
CA ALA A 171 -2.42 -24.47 2.06
C ALA A 171 -2.53 -23.15 2.84
N LEU A 172 -2.28 -22.01 2.18
CA LEU A 172 -2.44 -20.69 2.79
C LEU A 172 -3.89 -20.39 3.15
N HIS A 173 -4.84 -20.72 2.27
CA HIS A 173 -6.27 -20.57 2.54
C HIS A 173 -6.72 -21.38 3.77
N GLN A 174 -6.27 -22.64 3.89
CA GLN A 174 -6.59 -23.49 5.05
C GLN A 174 -5.97 -22.94 6.33
N ALA A 175 -4.71 -22.51 6.28
CA ALA A 175 -4.00 -21.95 7.42
C ALA A 175 -4.65 -20.65 7.92
N LEU A 176 -5.02 -19.75 7.01
CA LEU A 176 -5.74 -18.52 7.31
C LEU A 176 -7.15 -18.82 7.86
N GLY A 177 -7.87 -19.77 7.25
CA GLY A 177 -9.19 -20.18 7.72
C GLY A 177 -9.17 -20.79 9.12
N ALA A 178 -8.19 -21.65 9.42
CA ALA A 178 -7.99 -22.20 10.77
C ALA A 178 -7.72 -21.12 11.83
N ALA A 179 -7.15 -20.00 11.43
CA ALA A 179 -6.88 -18.84 12.28
C ALA A 179 -8.04 -17.83 12.33
N GLY A 180 -9.20 -18.15 11.76
CA GLY A 180 -10.40 -17.31 11.78
C GLY A 180 -10.42 -16.19 10.73
N PHE A 181 -9.54 -16.24 9.72
CA PHE A 181 -9.50 -15.26 8.65
C PHE A 181 -10.51 -15.63 7.55
N GLY A 182 -11.59 -14.89 7.49
CA GLY A 182 -12.68 -15.12 6.54
C GLY A 182 -12.64 -14.22 5.30
N MET A 183 -13.66 -14.36 4.46
CA MET A 183 -13.85 -13.57 3.23
C MET A 183 -13.90 -12.07 3.52
N VAL A 184 -14.60 -11.65 4.58
CA VAL A 184 -14.72 -10.25 5.00
C VAL A 184 -13.37 -9.69 5.40
N ASN A 185 -12.59 -10.45 6.16
CA ASN A 185 -11.24 -10.04 6.60
C ASN A 185 -10.32 -9.87 5.40
N ALA A 186 -10.41 -10.77 4.39
CA ALA A 186 -9.64 -10.65 3.16
C ALA A 186 -10.01 -9.37 2.39
N TYR A 187 -11.28 -9.06 2.32
CA TYR A 187 -11.75 -7.85 1.66
C TYR A 187 -11.31 -6.58 2.41
N CYS A 188 -11.43 -6.54 3.73
CA CYS A 188 -10.91 -5.46 4.57
C CYS A 188 -9.41 -5.28 4.43
N LEU A 189 -8.64 -6.38 4.35
CA LEU A 189 -7.20 -6.34 4.10
C LEU A 189 -6.88 -5.71 2.74
N MET A 190 -7.61 -6.10 1.68
CA MET A 190 -7.42 -5.50 0.36
C MET A 190 -7.71 -4.00 0.36
N ILE A 191 -8.81 -3.55 1.01
CA ILE A 191 -9.16 -2.12 1.14
C ILE A 191 -8.09 -1.39 1.95
N PHE A 192 -7.65 -1.97 3.05
CA PHE A 192 -6.60 -1.37 3.86
C PHE A 192 -5.31 -1.22 3.04
N CYS A 193 -4.88 -2.27 2.33
CA CYS A 193 -3.72 -2.22 1.44
C CYS A 193 -3.88 -1.24 0.27
N LEU A 194 -5.11 -0.96 -0.15
CA LEU A 194 -5.40 0.05 -1.16
C LEU A 194 -5.15 1.48 -0.64
N LEU A 195 -5.59 1.77 0.57
CA LEU A 195 -5.72 3.15 1.07
C LEU A 195 -4.59 3.55 2.02
N TYR A 196 -3.87 2.59 2.63
CA TYR A 196 -2.85 2.89 3.62
C TYR A 196 -1.61 3.59 3.02
N ILE A 197 -0.65 3.91 3.85
CA ILE A 197 0.54 4.71 3.53
C ILE A 197 1.16 4.34 2.17
N PRO A 198 1.42 5.32 1.31
CA PRO A 198 2.07 5.08 0.02
C PRO A 198 3.53 4.62 0.22
N CYS A 199 4.12 4.07 -0.85
CA CYS A 199 5.51 3.64 -0.82
C CYS A 199 6.47 4.80 -0.48
N PHE A 200 7.68 4.45 -0.01
CA PHE A 200 8.71 5.42 0.33
C PHE A 200 9.02 6.39 -0.81
N ALA A 201 8.96 5.94 -2.06
CA ALA A 201 9.14 6.80 -3.23
C ALA A 201 8.07 7.91 -3.30
N THR A 202 6.82 7.59 -3.01
CA THR A 202 5.72 8.59 -2.97
C THR A 202 5.90 9.54 -1.80
N LEU A 203 6.29 9.06 -0.62
CA LEU A 203 6.59 9.94 0.52
C LEU A 203 7.74 10.89 0.23
N ALA A 204 8.81 10.41 -0.40
CA ALA A 204 9.93 11.23 -0.83
C ALA A 204 9.48 12.31 -1.84
N THR A 205 8.58 11.96 -2.77
CA THR A 205 8.01 12.91 -3.73
C THR A 205 7.13 13.95 -3.02
N ILE A 206 6.25 13.55 -2.11
CA ILE A 206 5.43 14.47 -1.31
C ILE A 206 6.32 15.46 -0.54
N ARG A 207 7.41 14.99 0.07
CA ARG A 207 8.38 15.84 0.75
C ARG A 207 9.05 16.83 -0.20
N LYS A 208 9.45 16.37 -1.39
CA LYS A 208 10.11 17.20 -2.40
C LYS A 208 9.18 18.31 -2.91
N GLU A 209 7.94 17.96 -3.23
CA GLU A 209 6.94 18.89 -3.78
C GLU A 209 6.41 19.87 -2.73
N SER A 210 6.18 19.41 -1.50
CA SER A 210 5.66 20.26 -0.43
C SER A 210 6.75 21.11 0.28
N GLY A 211 8.02 20.75 0.11
CA GLY A 211 9.13 21.37 0.83
C GLY A 211 9.10 21.15 2.36
N SER A 212 8.13 20.39 2.87
CA SER A 212 7.89 20.21 4.31
C SER A 212 7.82 18.76 4.74
N THR A 213 8.71 18.36 5.66
CA THR A 213 8.66 17.04 6.27
C THR A 213 7.41 16.85 7.15
N LYS A 214 6.94 17.92 7.80
CA LYS A 214 5.71 17.88 8.61
C LYS A 214 4.49 17.55 7.75
N PHE A 215 4.37 18.17 6.58
CA PHE A 215 3.29 17.89 5.65
C PHE A 215 3.31 16.45 5.15
N MET A 216 4.49 15.90 4.88
CA MET A 216 4.66 14.48 4.49
C MET A 216 4.11 13.53 5.56
N PHE A 217 4.46 13.74 6.83
CA PHE A 217 3.97 12.89 7.93
C PHE A 217 2.46 13.08 8.16
N LEU A 218 1.96 14.29 8.03
CA LEU A 218 0.53 14.58 8.16
C LEU A 218 -0.27 13.90 7.05
N ALA A 219 0.21 13.95 5.81
CA ALA A 219 -0.41 13.26 4.69
C ALA A 219 -0.38 11.73 4.87
N ALA A 220 0.72 11.16 5.35
CA ALA A 220 0.82 9.73 5.65
C ALA A 220 -0.14 9.32 6.78
N GLY A 221 -0.20 10.09 7.86
CA GLY A 221 -1.14 9.85 8.97
C GLY A 221 -2.59 9.95 8.53
N PHE A 222 -2.94 10.96 7.74
CA PHE A 222 -4.28 11.11 7.17
C PHE A 222 -4.68 9.88 6.33
N GLN A 223 -3.78 9.37 5.48
CA GLN A 223 -4.05 8.18 4.68
C GLN A 223 -4.26 6.93 5.54
N LEU A 224 -3.46 6.78 6.61
CA LEU A 224 -3.61 5.66 7.56
C LEU A 224 -4.99 5.70 8.24
N VAL A 225 -5.43 6.88 8.69
CA VAL A 225 -6.75 7.07 9.29
C VAL A 225 -7.86 6.76 8.29
N MET A 226 -7.74 7.22 7.04
CA MET A 226 -8.72 6.93 5.99
C MET A 226 -8.78 5.44 5.66
N ALA A 227 -7.64 4.75 5.60
CA ALA A 227 -7.57 3.31 5.39
C ALA A 227 -8.25 2.54 6.52
N TRP A 228 -8.00 2.96 7.77
CA TRP A 228 -8.62 2.36 8.95
C TRP A 228 -10.14 2.56 8.95
N LEU A 229 -10.60 3.80 8.72
CA LEU A 229 -12.03 4.12 8.68
C LEU A 229 -12.76 3.35 7.58
N ALA A 230 -12.22 3.31 6.36
CA ALA A 230 -12.83 2.58 5.26
C ALA A 230 -12.93 1.07 5.55
N SER A 231 -11.85 0.47 6.09
CA SER A 231 -11.86 -0.94 6.48
C SER A 231 -12.81 -1.21 7.64
N PHE A 232 -12.90 -0.29 8.61
CA PHE A 232 -13.84 -0.38 9.73
C PHE A 232 -15.29 -0.37 9.26
N VAL A 233 -15.65 0.57 8.39
CA VAL A 233 -17.02 0.65 7.84
C VAL A 233 -17.40 -0.64 7.12
N VAL A 234 -16.50 -1.15 6.29
CA VAL A 234 -16.75 -2.40 5.55
C VAL A 234 -16.88 -3.60 6.49
N PHE A 235 -16.03 -3.70 7.50
CA PHE A 235 -16.07 -4.79 8.49
C PHE A 235 -17.33 -4.76 9.36
N GLN A 236 -17.93 -3.56 9.60
CA GLN A 236 -19.17 -3.44 10.38
C GLN A 236 -20.43 -3.69 9.54
N VAL A 237 -20.34 -3.50 8.22
CA VAL A 237 -21.48 -3.69 7.29
C VAL A 237 -21.62 -5.16 6.87
N PHE A 238 -20.53 -5.91 6.79
CA PHE A 238 -20.48 -7.30 6.36
C PHE A 238 -20.08 -8.25 7.49
#